data_a08cad746ee75e77949d0e05b705872c
#
_entry.id   a08cad746ee75e77949d0e05b705872c
#
_cell.length_a   1.000
_cell.length_b   1.000
_cell.length_c   1.000
_cell.angle_alpha   90.00
_cell.angle_beta   90.00
_cell.angle_gamma   90.00
#
_symmetry.space_group_name_H-M   'P 1'
#
loop_
_entity.id
_entity.type
_entity.pdbx_description
1 polymer ?
#
loop_
_entity_poly.entity_id
_entity_poly.type
_entity_poly.pdbx_seq_one_letter_code
_entity_poly.pdbx_strand_id
1 'polypeptide(L)'
;MGAGQTIVDPAIVADGASKLFLDGAVVAFHQLSLAVKLNEIMCVVGPSGCGKTTLLRCIAGLTDLSSGKLLVHGKAVGARPPVGVAMVFQHFGLLPWKTVLDNAAFGLAMAGVPRAEIKARVTHYLDLVGLTGFEGHYPYQLSGGMQQRVGLVRALVMNPSILLMDEPFAALDAQTREILQEELLALMERPDERKTMVFITHSIDEAILLGDRIAVMSARPGRIKEVLDMPFGWPRKADAVRSDPRFAEIRSHIWRQLHTAKPTNLRAPREVA
;
A
#
# COMPACT_ATOMS: atom_id res chain seq x y z
N MET A 1 -19.04 33.20 -12.44
CA MET A 1 -19.53 31.83 -12.73
C MET A 1 -18.56 30.89 -12.07
N GLY A 2 -18.91 30.34 -10.88
CA GLY A 2 -18.04 29.45 -10.10
C GLY A 2 -17.97 28.10 -10.79
N ALA A 3 -16.75 27.66 -11.11
CA ALA A 3 -16.49 26.30 -11.52
C ALA A 3 -16.85 25.38 -10.34
N GLY A 4 -17.94 24.61 -10.50
CA GLY A 4 -18.33 23.59 -9.54
C GLY A 4 -17.20 22.58 -9.42
N GLN A 5 -16.50 22.57 -8.29
CA GLN A 5 -15.64 21.46 -7.90
C GLN A 5 -16.54 20.23 -7.80
N THR A 6 -16.44 19.34 -8.76
CA THR A 6 -17.02 18.01 -8.66
C THR A 6 -16.36 17.37 -7.43
N ILE A 7 -17.10 17.28 -6.34
CA ILE A 7 -16.65 16.54 -5.14
C ILE A 7 -16.64 15.08 -5.57
N VAL A 8 -15.48 14.59 -5.99
CA VAL A 8 -15.28 13.18 -6.25
C VAL A 8 -15.23 12.50 -4.88
N ASP A 9 -16.24 11.66 -4.60
CA ASP A 9 -16.28 10.90 -3.36
C ASP A 9 -14.98 10.10 -3.18
N PRO A 10 -14.35 10.19 -2.01
CA PRO A 10 -13.10 9.47 -1.77
C PRO A 10 -13.31 7.94 -1.84
N ALA A 11 -12.33 7.24 -2.42
CA ALA A 11 -12.36 5.78 -2.51
C ALA A 11 -12.26 5.12 -1.14
N ILE A 12 -11.50 5.73 -0.21
CA ILE A 12 -11.32 5.26 1.17
C ILE A 12 -11.49 6.44 2.11
N VAL A 13 -12.26 6.24 3.19
CA VAL A 13 -12.42 7.20 4.28
C VAL A 13 -12.23 6.48 5.60
N ALA A 14 -11.22 6.88 6.37
CA ALA A 14 -11.10 6.57 7.79
C ALA A 14 -11.48 7.84 8.57
N ASP A 15 -12.45 7.75 9.49
CA ASP A 15 -12.95 8.85 10.30
C ASP A 15 -12.91 8.48 11.78
N GLY A 16 -12.03 9.13 12.53
CA GLY A 16 -11.79 8.86 13.94
C GLY A 16 -11.43 7.40 14.24
N ALA A 17 -10.85 6.70 13.26
CA ALA A 17 -10.56 5.28 13.34
C ALA A 17 -9.54 4.97 14.43
N SER A 18 -9.81 3.93 15.24
CA SER A 18 -8.88 3.46 16.27
C SER A 18 -8.79 1.94 16.24
N LYS A 19 -7.59 1.42 16.47
CA LYS A 19 -7.36 -0.02 16.63
C LYS A 19 -6.53 -0.32 17.86
N LEU A 20 -7.13 -1.10 18.75
CA LEU A 20 -6.54 -1.58 19.99
C LEU A 20 -6.45 -3.11 19.94
N PHE A 21 -5.43 -3.66 20.58
CA PHE A 21 -5.24 -5.10 20.78
C PHE A 21 -5.04 -5.38 22.28
N LEU A 22 -5.23 -6.63 22.67
CA LEU A 22 -5.05 -7.12 24.05
C LEU A 22 -5.83 -6.25 25.05
N ASP A 23 -7.15 -6.15 24.83
CA ASP A 23 -8.07 -5.38 25.68
C ASP A 23 -7.63 -3.93 25.97
N GLY A 24 -6.97 -3.33 24.98
CA GLY A 24 -6.50 -1.94 25.07
C GLY A 24 -5.05 -1.77 25.51
N ALA A 25 -4.35 -2.84 25.91
CA ALA A 25 -2.95 -2.78 26.32
C ALA A 25 -2.00 -2.34 25.18
N VAL A 26 -2.38 -2.61 23.92
CA VAL A 26 -1.61 -2.19 22.75
C VAL A 26 -2.47 -1.34 21.84
N VAL A 27 -2.10 -0.07 21.67
CA VAL A 27 -2.76 0.86 20.76
C VAL A 27 -1.95 0.95 19.48
N ALA A 28 -2.47 0.39 18.38
CA ALA A 28 -1.82 0.46 17.09
C ALA A 28 -1.93 1.88 16.51
N PHE A 29 -3.16 2.40 16.42
CA PHE A 29 -3.44 3.80 16.06
C PHE A 29 -4.70 4.28 16.76
N HIS A 30 -4.82 5.60 16.95
CA HIS A 30 -5.89 6.22 17.72
C HIS A 30 -6.41 7.49 17.06
N GLN A 31 -7.74 7.56 16.88
CA GLN A 31 -8.44 8.70 16.27
C GLN A 31 -7.80 9.15 14.95
N LEU A 32 -7.49 8.17 14.08
CA LEU A 32 -6.89 8.41 12.79
C LEU A 32 -7.97 8.79 11.79
N SER A 33 -7.80 9.93 11.11
CA SER A 33 -8.66 10.36 10.02
C SER A 33 -7.80 10.54 8.76
N LEU A 34 -8.24 9.88 7.67
CA LEU A 34 -7.56 9.89 6.37
C LEU A 34 -8.57 9.64 5.26
N ALA A 35 -8.50 10.45 4.20
CA ALA A 35 -9.28 10.25 3.00
C ALA A 35 -8.36 10.05 1.79
N VAL A 36 -8.60 9.00 1.01
CA VAL A 36 -7.89 8.67 -0.23
C VAL A 36 -8.85 8.89 -1.40
N LYS A 37 -8.46 9.73 -2.36
CA LYS A 37 -9.28 10.05 -3.53
C LYS A 37 -9.28 8.87 -4.53
N LEU A 38 -10.25 8.85 -5.43
CA LEU A 38 -10.24 7.92 -6.56
C LEU A 38 -9.00 8.17 -7.43
N ASN A 39 -8.38 7.09 -7.91
CA ASN A 39 -7.21 7.13 -8.79
C ASN A 39 -6.02 7.90 -8.21
N GLU A 40 -5.89 7.94 -6.90
CA GLU A 40 -4.79 8.56 -6.15
C GLU A 40 -3.85 7.50 -5.60
N ILE A 41 -2.56 7.78 -5.61
CA ILE A 41 -1.56 7.03 -4.83
C ILE A 41 -1.34 7.78 -3.50
N MET A 42 -1.90 7.26 -2.42
CA MET A 42 -1.64 7.71 -1.06
C MET A 42 -0.49 6.91 -0.47
N CYS A 43 0.67 7.53 -0.32
CA CYS A 43 1.77 6.92 0.42
C CYS A 43 1.61 7.16 1.92
N VAL A 44 1.91 6.15 2.74
CA VAL A 44 1.88 6.25 4.20
C VAL A 44 3.27 5.95 4.74
N VAL A 45 3.89 6.96 5.36
CA VAL A 45 5.21 6.84 5.98
C VAL A 45 5.11 7.04 7.49
N GLY A 46 6.01 6.40 8.23
CA GLY A 46 6.00 6.51 9.69
C GLY A 46 6.96 5.51 10.33
N PRO A 47 7.31 5.68 11.62
CA PRO A 47 8.20 4.78 12.34
C PRO A 47 7.69 3.35 12.36
N SER A 48 8.59 2.39 12.59
CA SER A 48 8.21 0.98 12.75
C SER A 48 7.26 0.82 13.94
N GLY A 49 6.21 0.02 13.75
CA GLY A 49 5.20 -0.25 14.78
C GLY A 49 4.22 0.89 15.05
N CYS A 50 4.13 1.93 14.22
CA CYS A 50 3.12 3.00 14.35
C CYS A 50 1.73 2.61 13.80
N GLY A 51 1.52 1.38 13.35
CA GLY A 51 0.21 0.88 12.95
C GLY A 51 -0.10 0.95 11.45
N LYS A 52 0.86 1.25 10.56
CA LYS A 52 0.65 1.31 9.09
C LYS A 52 0.07 0.02 8.52
N THR A 53 0.73 -1.11 8.76
CA THR A 53 0.25 -2.45 8.34
C THR A 53 -1.12 -2.76 8.94
N THR A 54 -1.37 -2.36 10.19
CA THR A 54 -2.67 -2.55 10.85
C THR A 54 -3.75 -1.73 10.15
N LEU A 55 -3.47 -0.48 9.79
CA LEU A 55 -4.40 0.36 9.02
C LEU A 55 -4.73 -0.30 7.67
N LEU A 56 -3.71 -0.79 6.95
CA LEU A 56 -3.91 -1.47 5.67
C LEU A 56 -4.80 -2.71 5.83
N ARG A 57 -4.55 -3.52 6.87
CA ARG A 57 -5.37 -4.71 7.17
C ARG A 57 -6.82 -4.34 7.52
N CYS A 58 -7.04 -3.22 8.21
CA CYS A 58 -8.39 -2.73 8.44
C CYS A 58 -9.07 -2.34 7.12
N ILE A 59 -8.39 -1.62 6.22
CA ILE A 59 -8.92 -1.25 4.90
C ILE A 59 -9.24 -2.50 4.06
N ALA A 60 -8.39 -3.53 4.15
CA ALA A 60 -8.60 -4.81 3.47
C ALA A 60 -9.73 -5.67 4.07
N GLY A 61 -10.33 -5.27 5.19
CA GLY A 61 -11.32 -6.07 5.90
C GLY A 61 -10.76 -7.34 6.55
N LEU A 62 -9.45 -7.37 6.81
CA LEU A 62 -8.76 -8.48 7.47
C LEU A 62 -8.70 -8.31 9.00
N THR A 63 -9.04 -7.15 9.49
CA THR A 63 -9.02 -6.80 10.92
C THR A 63 -10.04 -5.70 11.17
N ASP A 64 -10.92 -5.88 12.14
CA ASP A 64 -11.92 -4.88 12.50
C ASP A 64 -11.31 -3.68 13.23
N LEU A 65 -11.93 -2.51 13.09
CA LEU A 65 -11.65 -1.37 13.95
C LEU A 65 -12.13 -1.65 15.38
N SER A 66 -11.50 -0.99 16.36
CA SER A 66 -12.00 -0.95 17.74
C SER A 66 -13.02 0.18 17.92
N SER A 67 -12.86 1.29 17.20
CA SER A 67 -13.82 2.41 17.17
C SER A 67 -13.61 3.30 15.95
N GLY A 68 -14.54 4.21 15.68
CA GLY A 68 -14.55 5.06 14.51
C GLY A 68 -15.21 4.41 13.30
N LYS A 69 -14.97 4.98 12.10
CA LYS A 69 -15.58 4.51 10.85
C LYS A 69 -14.50 4.29 9.79
N LEU A 70 -14.71 3.27 8.96
CA LEU A 70 -13.90 3.00 7.78
C LEU A 70 -14.81 2.65 6.62
N LEU A 71 -14.74 3.44 5.57
CA LEU A 71 -15.54 3.28 4.35
C LEU A 71 -14.61 2.98 3.17
N VAL A 72 -15.02 2.07 2.32
CA VAL A 72 -14.40 1.77 1.03
C VAL A 72 -15.51 1.87 -0.03
N HIS A 73 -15.31 2.74 -1.03
CA HIS A 73 -16.34 3.07 -2.02
C HIS A 73 -17.69 3.44 -1.37
N GLY A 74 -17.65 4.26 -0.29
CA GLY A 74 -18.82 4.70 0.45
C GLY A 74 -19.49 3.61 1.32
N LYS A 75 -19.00 2.37 1.32
CA LYS A 75 -19.56 1.26 2.11
C LYS A 75 -18.69 0.98 3.33
N ALA A 76 -19.31 0.74 4.48
CA ALA A 76 -18.59 0.38 5.69
C ALA A 76 -17.83 -0.94 5.48
N VAL A 77 -16.57 -0.94 5.89
CA VAL A 77 -15.77 -2.18 5.95
C VAL A 77 -16.26 -3.01 7.13
N GLY A 78 -16.61 -4.26 6.87
CA GLY A 78 -17.12 -5.21 7.87
C GLY A 78 -16.35 -6.52 7.85
N ALA A 79 -16.97 -7.60 8.32
CA ALA A 79 -16.37 -8.93 8.44
C ALA A 79 -15.96 -9.60 7.10
N ARG A 80 -16.23 -8.98 5.97
CA ARG A 80 -15.84 -9.48 4.64
C ARG A 80 -14.96 -8.46 3.95
N PRO A 81 -13.91 -8.92 3.23
CA PRO A 81 -13.08 -8.03 2.42
C PRO A 81 -13.93 -7.23 1.43
N PRO A 82 -13.68 -5.92 1.28
CA PRO A 82 -14.40 -5.08 0.32
C PRO A 82 -14.16 -5.56 -1.13
N VAL A 83 -15.19 -5.49 -1.95
CA VAL A 83 -15.10 -5.89 -3.37
C VAL A 83 -14.16 -4.91 -4.11
N GLY A 84 -13.33 -5.44 -5.00
CA GLY A 84 -12.41 -4.65 -5.82
C GLY A 84 -11.15 -4.20 -5.07
N VAL A 85 -10.90 -4.71 -3.87
CA VAL A 85 -9.67 -4.46 -3.11
C VAL A 85 -8.73 -5.66 -3.23
N ALA A 86 -7.46 -5.41 -3.58
CA ALA A 86 -6.39 -6.42 -3.50
C ALA A 86 -5.25 -5.91 -2.60
N MET A 87 -4.53 -6.84 -1.98
CA MET A 87 -3.43 -6.52 -1.07
C MET A 87 -2.16 -7.28 -1.44
N VAL A 88 -1.06 -6.54 -1.52
CA VAL A 88 0.31 -7.08 -1.58
C VAL A 88 0.88 -7.02 -0.17
N PHE A 89 1.23 -8.18 0.36
CA PHE A 89 1.73 -8.32 1.73
C PHE A 89 3.25 -8.15 1.79
N GLN A 90 3.75 -7.68 2.90
CA GLN A 90 5.18 -7.55 3.19
C GLN A 90 5.92 -8.90 3.09
N HIS A 91 5.32 -9.97 3.61
CA HIS A 91 5.74 -11.34 3.37
C HIS A 91 4.91 -11.88 2.21
N PHE A 92 5.54 -12.38 1.18
CA PHE A 92 4.95 -12.70 -0.14
C PHE A 92 3.69 -13.56 -0.07
N GLY A 93 3.50 -14.35 1.00
CA GLY A 93 2.33 -15.17 1.24
C GLY A 93 2.02 -16.11 0.07
N LEU A 94 3.06 -16.55 -0.65
CA LEU A 94 2.90 -17.51 -1.72
C LEU A 94 2.56 -18.88 -1.14
N LEU A 95 1.72 -19.62 -1.86
CA LEU A 95 1.36 -20.98 -1.54
C LEU A 95 2.53 -21.89 -1.96
N PRO A 96 3.30 -22.50 -1.03
CA PRO A 96 4.56 -23.19 -1.36
C PRO A 96 4.37 -24.45 -2.20
N TRP A 97 3.16 -25.02 -2.20
CA TRP A 97 2.77 -26.18 -3.00
C TRP A 97 2.20 -25.84 -4.38
N LYS A 98 2.14 -24.57 -4.74
CA LYS A 98 1.66 -24.09 -6.04
C LYS A 98 2.80 -23.49 -6.84
N THR A 99 2.75 -23.67 -8.16
CA THR A 99 3.69 -23.04 -9.09
C THR A 99 3.54 -21.51 -9.11
N VAL A 100 4.46 -20.82 -9.77
CA VAL A 100 4.35 -19.37 -10.05
C VAL A 100 3.04 -19.04 -10.75
N LEU A 101 2.73 -19.78 -11.83
CA LEU A 101 1.48 -19.59 -12.57
C LEU A 101 0.26 -19.77 -11.66
N ASP A 102 0.24 -20.85 -10.88
CA ASP A 102 -0.90 -21.15 -10.00
C ASP A 102 -1.03 -20.18 -8.83
N ASN A 103 0.08 -19.66 -8.31
CA ASN A 103 0.07 -18.60 -7.31
C ASN A 103 -0.51 -17.32 -7.88
N ALA A 104 -0.03 -16.89 -9.04
CA ALA A 104 -0.53 -15.69 -9.71
C ALA A 104 -2.00 -15.83 -10.11
N ALA A 105 -2.40 -17.01 -10.59
CA ALA A 105 -3.76 -17.33 -11.00
C ALA A 105 -4.77 -17.51 -9.86
N PHE A 106 -4.30 -17.63 -8.62
CA PHE A 106 -5.11 -18.14 -7.51
C PHE A 106 -6.43 -17.37 -7.33
N GLY A 107 -6.38 -16.04 -7.30
CA GLY A 107 -7.58 -15.22 -7.14
C GLY A 107 -8.58 -15.37 -8.30
N LEU A 108 -8.08 -15.39 -9.55
CA LEU A 108 -8.93 -15.57 -10.73
C LEU A 108 -9.59 -16.94 -10.76
N ALA A 109 -8.86 -17.99 -10.36
CA ALA A 109 -9.40 -19.35 -10.27
C ALA A 109 -10.49 -19.44 -9.23
N MET A 110 -10.33 -18.80 -8.06
CA MET A 110 -11.37 -18.73 -7.03
C MET A 110 -12.60 -17.92 -7.44
N ALA A 111 -12.41 -16.94 -8.33
CA ALA A 111 -13.48 -16.16 -8.94
C ALA A 111 -14.20 -16.88 -10.10
N GLY A 112 -13.78 -18.11 -10.45
CA GLY A 112 -14.40 -18.92 -11.51
C GLY A 112 -14.08 -18.46 -12.93
N VAL A 113 -13.00 -17.67 -13.12
CA VAL A 113 -12.56 -17.20 -14.46
C VAL A 113 -12.12 -18.41 -15.31
N PRO A 114 -12.45 -18.47 -16.62
CA PRO A 114 -12.05 -19.56 -17.50
C PRO A 114 -10.52 -19.72 -17.59
N ARG A 115 -10.03 -20.97 -17.59
CA ARG A 115 -8.59 -21.27 -17.59
C ARG A 115 -7.80 -20.60 -18.72
N ALA A 116 -8.39 -20.51 -19.91
CA ALA A 116 -7.75 -19.87 -21.06
C ALA A 116 -7.50 -18.38 -20.83
N GLU A 117 -8.49 -17.68 -20.25
CA GLU A 117 -8.38 -16.27 -19.89
C GLU A 117 -7.38 -16.06 -18.74
N ILE A 118 -7.42 -16.92 -17.72
CA ILE A 118 -6.44 -16.89 -16.62
C ILE A 118 -5.03 -16.99 -17.19
N LYS A 119 -4.75 -17.99 -18.02
CA LYS A 119 -3.42 -18.20 -18.58
C LYS A 119 -2.93 -16.98 -19.37
N ALA A 120 -3.76 -16.44 -20.27
CA ALA A 120 -3.41 -15.27 -21.07
C ALA A 120 -3.09 -14.06 -20.18
N ARG A 121 -3.96 -13.77 -19.21
CA ARG A 121 -3.80 -12.64 -18.30
C ARG A 121 -2.57 -12.78 -17.40
N VAL A 122 -2.38 -13.95 -16.78
CA VAL A 122 -1.23 -14.19 -15.89
C VAL A 122 0.07 -14.16 -16.66
N THR A 123 0.17 -14.77 -17.84
CA THR A 123 1.38 -14.75 -18.68
C THR A 123 1.78 -13.31 -19.04
N HIS A 124 0.80 -12.48 -19.41
CA HIS A 124 1.06 -11.05 -19.68
C HIS A 124 1.69 -10.33 -18.49
N TYR A 125 1.13 -10.49 -17.28
CA TYR A 125 1.69 -9.84 -16.09
C TYR A 125 3.03 -10.44 -15.63
N LEU A 126 3.25 -11.75 -15.83
CA LEU A 126 4.55 -12.38 -15.55
C LEU A 126 5.63 -11.86 -16.50
N ASP A 127 5.28 -11.61 -17.75
CA ASP A 127 6.19 -10.99 -18.73
C ASP A 127 6.57 -9.57 -18.30
N LEU A 128 5.58 -8.75 -17.92
CA LEU A 128 5.80 -7.37 -17.43
C LEU A 128 6.76 -7.30 -16.25
N VAL A 129 6.77 -8.29 -15.36
CA VAL A 129 7.67 -8.32 -14.20
C VAL A 129 8.92 -9.18 -14.42
N GLY A 130 9.24 -9.56 -15.68
CA GLY A 130 10.44 -10.31 -16.02
C GLY A 130 10.49 -11.72 -15.44
N LEU A 131 9.35 -12.41 -15.34
CA LEU A 131 9.23 -13.78 -14.85
C LEU A 131 8.84 -14.79 -15.95
N THR A 132 8.96 -14.42 -17.20
CA THR A 132 8.78 -15.33 -18.35
C THR A 132 9.74 -16.51 -18.26
N GLY A 133 9.24 -17.73 -18.42
CA GLY A 133 10.00 -18.97 -18.28
C GLY A 133 10.03 -19.55 -16.86
N PHE A 134 9.50 -18.83 -15.86
CA PHE A 134 9.43 -19.32 -14.48
C PHE A 134 8.04 -19.82 -14.06
N GLU A 135 7.10 -19.92 -14.99
CA GLU A 135 5.68 -20.24 -14.74
C GLU A 135 5.49 -21.56 -14.00
N GLY A 136 6.33 -22.56 -14.31
CA GLY A 136 6.29 -23.90 -13.71
C GLY A 136 7.11 -24.06 -12.43
N HIS A 137 7.85 -23.03 -12.01
CA HIS A 137 8.69 -23.09 -10.81
C HIS A 137 7.85 -22.93 -9.54
N TYR A 138 8.34 -23.49 -8.45
CA TYR A 138 7.76 -23.35 -7.12
C TYR A 138 8.43 -22.22 -6.33
N PRO A 139 7.77 -21.62 -5.31
CA PRO A 139 8.33 -20.52 -4.53
C PRO A 139 9.73 -20.77 -3.98
N TYR A 140 10.02 -21.98 -3.50
CA TYR A 140 11.35 -22.33 -2.95
C TYR A 140 12.49 -22.35 -3.98
N GLN A 141 12.17 -22.32 -5.28
CA GLN A 141 13.13 -22.26 -6.39
C GLN A 141 13.42 -20.82 -6.83
N LEU A 142 12.77 -19.83 -6.21
CA LEU A 142 12.84 -18.43 -6.57
C LEU A 142 13.63 -17.63 -5.54
N SER A 143 14.32 -16.57 -6.01
CA SER A 143 14.86 -15.55 -5.10
C SER A 143 13.72 -14.78 -4.40
N GLY A 144 14.03 -14.11 -3.26
CA GLY A 144 13.05 -13.29 -2.55
C GLY A 144 12.41 -12.22 -3.43
N GLY A 145 13.21 -11.56 -4.29
CA GLY A 145 12.71 -10.57 -5.25
C GLY A 145 11.77 -11.18 -6.31
N MET A 146 12.05 -12.40 -6.79
CA MET A 146 11.16 -13.11 -7.72
C MET A 146 9.84 -13.47 -7.02
N GLN A 147 9.90 -13.97 -5.78
CA GLN A 147 8.70 -14.29 -5.00
C GLN A 147 7.82 -13.03 -4.80
N GLN A 148 8.44 -11.89 -4.54
CA GLN A 148 7.74 -10.62 -4.39
C GLN A 148 7.03 -10.20 -5.67
N ARG A 149 7.70 -10.33 -6.83
CA ARG A 149 7.09 -10.09 -8.15
C ARG A 149 5.89 -10.99 -8.41
N VAL A 150 5.95 -12.27 -8.05
CA VAL A 150 4.79 -13.18 -8.13
C VAL A 150 3.64 -12.69 -7.24
N GLY A 151 3.93 -12.23 -6.01
CA GLY A 151 2.94 -11.64 -5.11
C GLY A 151 2.27 -10.39 -5.68
N LEU A 152 3.05 -9.54 -6.36
CA LEU A 152 2.55 -8.36 -7.07
C LEU A 152 1.64 -8.77 -8.25
N VAL A 153 2.09 -9.69 -9.10
CA VAL A 153 1.28 -10.22 -10.21
C VAL A 153 -0.04 -10.80 -9.71
N ARG A 154 -0.03 -11.60 -8.62
CA ARG A 154 -1.25 -12.16 -8.02
C ARG A 154 -2.29 -11.11 -7.64
N ALA A 155 -1.84 -9.94 -7.19
CA ALA A 155 -2.75 -8.84 -6.87
C ALA A 155 -3.23 -8.10 -8.14
N LEU A 156 -2.33 -7.84 -9.09
CA LEU A 156 -2.62 -7.07 -10.30
C LEU A 156 -3.54 -7.81 -11.29
N VAL A 157 -3.38 -9.12 -11.44
CA VAL A 157 -4.22 -9.93 -12.35
C VAL A 157 -5.71 -9.87 -12.00
N MET A 158 -6.04 -9.58 -10.75
CA MET A 158 -7.43 -9.40 -10.30
C MET A 158 -8.07 -8.11 -10.81
N ASN A 159 -7.28 -7.22 -11.42
CA ASN A 159 -7.71 -5.89 -11.86
C ASN A 159 -8.48 -5.12 -10.77
N PRO A 160 -7.91 -4.94 -9.57
CA PRO A 160 -8.60 -4.30 -8.47
C PRO A 160 -8.79 -2.80 -8.74
N SER A 161 -9.86 -2.21 -8.20
CA SER A 161 -10.05 -0.75 -8.16
C SER A 161 -9.18 -0.08 -7.10
N ILE A 162 -8.87 -0.81 -6.01
CA ILE A 162 -8.00 -0.37 -4.93
C ILE A 162 -6.90 -1.39 -4.71
N LEU A 163 -5.64 -0.93 -4.73
CA LEU A 163 -4.47 -1.74 -4.47
C LEU A 163 -3.80 -1.28 -3.17
N LEU A 164 -3.71 -2.19 -2.22
CA LEU A 164 -3.07 -1.98 -0.93
C LEU A 164 -1.69 -2.63 -0.96
N MET A 165 -0.63 -1.87 -0.69
CA MET A 165 0.75 -2.35 -0.74
C MET A 165 1.45 -2.12 0.60
N ASP A 166 1.87 -3.20 1.25
CA ASP A 166 2.57 -3.18 2.53
C ASP A 166 4.07 -3.44 2.33
N GLU A 167 4.85 -2.38 2.23
CA GLU A 167 6.30 -2.41 2.02
C GLU A 167 6.74 -3.30 0.82
N PRO A 168 6.14 -3.12 -0.38
CA PRO A 168 6.27 -4.08 -1.47
C PRO A 168 7.69 -4.18 -2.04
N PHE A 169 8.60 -3.28 -1.71
CA PHE A 169 9.97 -3.26 -2.23
C PHE A 169 11.04 -3.48 -1.15
N ALA A 170 10.64 -3.78 0.10
CA ALA A 170 11.58 -3.85 1.23
C ALA A 170 12.62 -4.96 1.09
N ALA A 171 12.28 -6.09 0.47
CA ALA A 171 13.16 -7.24 0.32
C ALA A 171 13.94 -7.27 -1.00
N LEU A 172 13.89 -6.18 -1.79
CA LEU A 172 14.55 -6.11 -3.09
C LEU A 172 15.92 -5.44 -2.99
N ASP A 173 16.85 -5.90 -3.83
CA ASP A 173 18.07 -5.15 -4.14
C ASP A 173 17.75 -3.83 -4.84
N ALA A 174 18.72 -2.91 -4.87
CA ALA A 174 18.50 -1.56 -5.36
C ALA A 174 18.08 -1.53 -6.84
N GLN A 175 18.72 -2.33 -7.70
CA GLN A 175 18.43 -2.34 -9.13
C GLN A 175 17.03 -2.91 -9.42
N THR A 176 16.67 -4.03 -8.81
CA THR A 176 15.35 -4.64 -8.96
C THR A 176 14.25 -3.71 -8.45
N ARG A 177 14.52 -2.99 -7.35
CA ARG A 177 13.59 -2.01 -6.78
C ARG A 177 13.33 -0.87 -7.76
N GLU A 178 14.36 -0.30 -8.37
CA GLU A 178 14.22 0.79 -9.34
C GLU A 178 13.39 0.34 -10.56
N ILE A 179 13.69 -0.81 -11.12
CA ILE A 179 12.93 -1.37 -12.25
C ILE A 179 11.44 -1.52 -11.89
N LEU A 180 11.12 -2.09 -10.72
CA LEU A 180 9.72 -2.27 -10.33
C LEU A 180 9.01 -0.94 -9.97
N GLN A 181 9.73 0.06 -9.49
CA GLN A 181 9.19 1.41 -9.31
C GLN A 181 8.80 2.04 -10.65
N GLU A 182 9.67 1.92 -11.66
CA GLU A 182 9.41 2.43 -13.01
C GLU A 182 8.24 1.69 -13.67
N GLU A 183 8.17 0.37 -13.53
CA GLU A 183 7.03 -0.43 -14.03
C GLU A 183 5.72 -0.04 -13.36
N LEU A 184 5.74 0.19 -12.03
CA LEU A 184 4.57 0.66 -11.31
C LEU A 184 4.14 2.06 -11.77
N LEU A 185 5.09 2.98 -11.99
CA LEU A 185 4.81 4.30 -12.56
C LEU A 185 4.17 4.17 -13.94
N ALA A 186 4.75 3.38 -14.83
CA ALA A 186 4.23 3.15 -16.19
C ALA A 186 2.81 2.57 -16.19
N LEU A 187 2.51 1.66 -15.25
CA LEU A 187 1.15 1.12 -15.06
C LEU A 187 0.16 2.22 -14.65
N MET A 188 0.60 3.18 -13.84
CA MET A 188 -0.25 4.26 -13.33
C MET A 188 -0.36 5.47 -14.29
N GLU A 189 0.47 5.52 -15.33
CA GLU A 189 0.40 6.58 -16.35
C GLU A 189 -0.84 6.46 -17.26
N ARG A 190 -1.39 5.25 -17.41
CA ARG A 190 -2.54 5.00 -18.28
C ARG A 190 -3.81 5.49 -17.59
N PRO A 191 -4.48 6.56 -18.10
CA PRO A 191 -5.63 7.15 -17.43
C PRO A 191 -6.77 6.15 -17.17
N ASP A 192 -7.02 5.26 -18.13
CA ASP A 192 -8.10 4.28 -18.07
C ASP A 192 -7.80 3.07 -17.15
N GLU A 193 -6.53 2.87 -16.81
CA GLU A 193 -6.06 1.77 -15.95
C GLU A 193 -5.63 2.26 -14.56
N ARG A 194 -5.64 3.58 -14.32
CA ARG A 194 -5.19 4.17 -13.07
C ARG A 194 -5.99 3.67 -11.89
N LYS A 195 -5.30 3.12 -10.89
CA LYS A 195 -5.88 2.53 -9.68
C LYS A 195 -5.78 3.50 -8.51
N THR A 196 -6.72 3.39 -7.59
CA THR A 196 -6.50 3.94 -6.25
C THR A 196 -5.50 3.05 -5.51
N MET A 197 -4.49 3.66 -4.88
CA MET A 197 -3.46 2.90 -4.19
C MET A 197 -3.19 3.46 -2.80
N VAL A 198 -3.06 2.58 -1.81
CA VAL A 198 -2.45 2.90 -0.52
C VAL A 198 -1.14 2.16 -0.42
N PHE A 199 -0.05 2.91 -0.38
CA PHE A 199 1.31 2.39 -0.45
C PHE A 199 2.04 2.69 0.86
N ILE A 200 2.36 1.65 1.62
CA ILE A 200 3.16 1.76 2.84
C ILE A 200 4.62 1.55 2.50
N THR A 201 5.47 2.46 2.95
CA THR A 201 6.92 2.32 2.86
C THR A 201 7.60 2.98 4.05
N HIS A 202 8.82 2.55 4.34
CA HIS A 202 9.73 3.23 5.25
C HIS A 202 10.73 4.15 4.51
N SER A 203 10.75 4.09 3.17
CA SER A 203 11.58 4.94 2.32
C SER A 203 10.85 6.23 1.97
N ILE A 204 11.37 7.36 2.43
CA ILE A 204 10.85 8.69 2.10
C ILE A 204 10.97 8.93 0.58
N ASP A 205 12.07 8.48 -0.01
CA ASP A 205 12.35 8.67 -1.43
C ASP A 205 11.34 7.93 -2.31
N GLU A 206 10.95 6.69 -1.93
CA GLU A 206 9.86 5.96 -2.59
C GLU A 206 8.51 6.69 -2.48
N ALA A 207 8.21 7.18 -1.27
CA ALA A 207 6.95 7.89 -1.05
C ALA A 207 6.84 9.16 -1.90
N ILE A 208 7.94 9.92 -2.04
CA ILE A 208 7.98 11.13 -2.87
C ILE A 208 7.86 10.79 -4.36
N LEU A 209 8.54 9.72 -4.79
CA LEU A 209 8.55 9.30 -6.18
C LEU A 209 7.16 8.83 -6.64
N LEU A 210 6.51 7.98 -5.83
CA LEU A 210 5.29 7.28 -6.22
C LEU A 210 4.02 8.03 -5.81
N GLY A 211 4.01 8.68 -4.64
CA GLY A 211 2.80 9.25 -4.05
C GLY A 211 2.26 10.49 -4.76
N ASP A 212 0.96 10.59 -4.92
CA ASP A 212 0.28 11.86 -5.19
C ASP A 212 0.14 12.67 -3.91
N ARG A 213 -0.05 11.96 -2.79
CA ARG A 213 -0.03 12.51 -1.44
C ARG A 213 0.70 11.58 -0.49
N ILE A 214 1.30 12.16 0.55
CA ILE A 214 2.01 11.43 1.59
C ILE A 214 1.39 11.72 2.95
N ALA A 215 0.85 10.70 3.61
CA ALA A 215 0.40 10.75 4.98
C ALA A 215 1.56 10.39 5.93
N VAL A 216 1.97 11.33 6.77
CA VAL A 216 3.02 11.12 7.77
C VAL A 216 2.39 10.70 9.08
N MET A 217 2.71 9.50 9.56
CA MET A 217 2.22 8.96 10.82
C MET A 217 3.19 9.20 11.97
N SER A 218 2.64 9.49 13.16
CA SER A 218 3.41 9.58 14.41
C SER A 218 3.87 8.20 14.91
N ALA A 219 4.82 8.20 15.86
CA ALA A 219 5.09 7.02 16.68
C ALA A 219 3.86 6.61 17.52
N ARG A 220 3.95 5.46 18.23
CA ARG A 220 2.83 4.90 19.02
C ARG A 220 2.26 5.89 20.04
N PRO A 221 0.92 6.02 20.12
CA PRO A 221 -0.08 5.51 19.17
C PRO A 221 0.00 6.24 17.83
N GLY A 222 -0.19 5.47 16.72
CA GLY A 222 -0.19 6.05 15.38
C GLY A 222 -1.32 7.07 15.22
N ARG A 223 -0.96 8.23 14.67
CA ARG A 223 -1.89 9.31 14.27
C ARG A 223 -1.37 9.92 12.99
N ILE A 224 -2.23 10.45 12.16
CA ILE A 224 -1.79 11.28 11.04
C ILE A 224 -1.32 12.62 11.60
N LYS A 225 -0.04 12.93 11.39
CA LYS A 225 0.54 14.24 11.74
C LYS A 225 0.24 15.27 10.67
N GLU A 226 0.41 14.86 9.42
CA GLU A 226 0.32 15.73 8.26
C GLU A 226 0.01 14.90 7.01
N VAL A 227 -0.66 15.49 6.05
CA VAL A 227 -0.82 14.95 4.69
C VAL A 227 -0.30 15.98 3.71
N LEU A 228 0.72 15.61 2.94
CA LEU A 228 1.42 16.47 1.99
C LEU A 228 0.98 16.13 0.56
N ASP A 229 0.62 17.15 -0.22
CA ASP A 229 0.42 16.99 -1.66
C ASP A 229 1.78 17.03 -2.37
N MET A 230 2.01 16.09 -3.30
CA MET A 230 3.25 16.07 -4.06
C MET A 230 3.15 16.96 -5.29
N PRO A 231 4.16 17.82 -5.54
CA PRO A 231 4.13 18.78 -6.64
C PRO A 231 4.52 18.17 -7.99
N PHE A 232 4.59 16.85 -8.08
CA PHE A 232 5.00 16.14 -9.28
C PHE A 232 3.79 15.60 -10.02
N GLY A 233 3.54 16.13 -11.23
CA GLY A 233 2.44 15.69 -12.09
C GLY A 233 2.70 14.35 -12.77
N TRP A 234 1.70 13.85 -13.48
CA TRP A 234 1.80 12.68 -14.34
C TRP A 234 1.94 13.11 -15.81
N PRO A 235 2.69 12.38 -16.67
CA PRO A 235 3.51 11.20 -16.34
C PRO A 235 4.74 11.53 -15.50
N ARG A 236 5.18 10.57 -14.67
CA ARG A 236 6.35 10.73 -13.79
C ARG A 236 7.54 9.94 -14.31
N LYS A 237 8.67 10.62 -14.46
CA LYS A 237 9.97 9.97 -14.74
C LYS A 237 10.82 10.05 -13.47
N ALA A 238 11.32 8.90 -13.01
CA ALA A 238 12.06 8.80 -11.76
C ALA A 238 13.23 9.81 -11.67
N ASP A 239 14.03 9.92 -12.74
CA ASP A 239 15.17 10.84 -12.80
C ASP A 239 14.74 12.31 -12.74
N ALA A 240 13.64 12.68 -13.41
CA ALA A 240 13.14 14.04 -13.38
C ALA A 240 12.63 14.43 -11.98
N VAL A 241 11.95 13.52 -11.29
CA VAL A 241 11.48 13.75 -9.91
C VAL A 241 12.68 13.86 -8.95
N ARG A 242 13.65 12.95 -9.03
CA ARG A 242 14.83 12.93 -8.14
C ARG A 242 15.75 14.14 -8.33
N SER A 243 15.82 14.69 -9.55
CA SER A 243 16.65 15.88 -9.86
C SER A 243 15.96 17.22 -9.57
N ASP A 244 14.67 17.21 -9.28
CA ASP A 244 13.93 18.44 -8.92
C ASP A 244 14.35 18.95 -7.53
N PRO A 245 14.72 20.23 -7.37
CA PRO A 245 15.13 20.80 -6.08
C PRO A 245 14.10 20.56 -4.96
N ARG A 246 12.80 20.56 -5.28
CA ARG A 246 11.72 20.31 -4.31
C ARG A 246 11.78 18.91 -3.71
N PHE A 247 12.40 17.94 -4.38
CA PHE A 247 12.58 16.60 -3.84
C PHE A 247 13.36 16.61 -2.52
N ALA A 248 14.49 17.31 -2.50
CA ALA A 248 15.36 17.42 -1.32
C ALA A 248 14.68 18.18 -0.17
N GLU A 249 13.90 19.22 -0.49
CA GLU A 249 13.14 20.00 0.49
C GLU A 249 12.05 19.15 1.16
N ILE A 250 11.23 18.44 0.36
CA ILE A 250 10.16 17.56 0.84
C ILE A 250 10.76 16.43 1.67
N ARG A 251 11.84 15.80 1.19
CA ARG A 251 12.55 14.75 1.90
C ARG A 251 12.99 15.20 3.29
N SER A 252 13.63 16.39 3.36
CA SER A 252 14.09 16.98 4.61
C SER A 252 12.95 17.36 5.54
N HIS A 253 11.81 17.80 5.01
CA HIS A 253 10.61 18.09 5.78
C HIS A 253 10.05 16.82 6.41
N ILE A 254 9.80 15.77 5.61
CA ILE A 254 9.27 14.48 6.10
C ILE A 254 10.24 13.87 7.14
N TRP A 255 11.54 13.91 6.87
CA TRP A 255 12.55 13.43 7.82
C TRP A 255 12.43 14.10 9.19
N ARG A 256 12.32 15.43 9.23
CA ARG A 256 12.10 16.17 10.47
C ARG A 256 10.83 15.73 11.18
N GLN A 257 9.71 15.59 10.44
CA GLN A 257 8.43 15.14 11.01
C GLN A 257 8.52 13.75 11.65
N LEU A 258 9.29 12.84 11.06
CA LEU A 258 9.47 11.50 11.59
C LEU A 258 10.36 11.45 12.84
N HIS A 259 11.33 12.38 12.98
CA HIS A 259 12.34 12.36 14.04
C HIS A 259 12.07 13.34 15.18
N THR A 260 11.12 14.27 15.07
CA THR A 260 10.78 15.25 16.10
C THR A 260 9.94 14.69 17.27
N ALA A 261 9.52 13.44 17.23
CA ALA A 261 8.85 12.80 18.36
C ALA A 261 9.89 12.21 19.32
N LYS A 262 10.26 12.95 20.37
CA LYS A 262 10.87 12.33 21.56
C LYS A 262 9.92 11.23 22.07
N PRO A 263 10.39 10.01 22.37
CA PRO A 263 9.54 8.99 22.97
C PRO A 263 9.04 9.53 24.31
N THR A 264 7.74 9.74 24.42
CA THR A 264 7.10 9.98 25.71
C THR A 264 7.20 8.66 26.46
N ASN A 265 8.14 8.58 27.42
CA ASN A 265 8.23 7.49 28.36
C ASN A 265 6.95 7.46 29.20
N LEU A 266 5.95 6.74 28.76
CA LEU A 266 4.83 6.31 29.60
C LEU A 266 5.38 5.26 30.57
N ARG A 267 5.98 5.72 31.68
CA ARG A 267 6.13 4.90 32.88
C ARG A 267 4.72 4.61 33.37
N ALA A 268 4.34 3.33 33.39
CA ALA A 268 3.17 2.87 34.11
C ALA A 268 3.21 3.41 35.54
N PRO A 269 2.07 3.83 36.14
CA PRO A 269 2.01 4.17 37.54
C PRO A 269 2.46 2.95 38.35
N ARG A 270 3.50 3.09 39.18
CA ARG A 270 3.79 2.10 40.22
C ARG A 270 2.62 2.15 41.19
N GLU A 271 1.83 1.12 41.24
CA GLU A 271 0.98 0.89 42.43
C GLU A 271 1.89 0.80 43.65
N VAL A 272 1.71 1.74 44.54
CA VAL A 272 2.27 1.69 45.89
C VAL A 272 1.36 0.80 46.69
N ALA A 273 1.96 -0.22 47.31
CA ALA A 273 1.38 -1.17 48.24
C ALA A 273 0.64 -0.53 49.40
#